data_b38abb230c12684eec2161a26b865c47
#
_entry.id   b38abb230c12684eec2161a26b865c47
#
_cell.length_a   1.000
_cell.length_b   1.000
_cell.length_c   1.000
_cell.angle_alpha   90.00
_cell.angle_beta   90.00
_cell.angle_gamma   90.00
#
_symmetry.space_group_name_H-M   'P 1'
#
loop_
_entity.id
_entity.type
_entity.pdbx_description
1 polymer ?
#
loop_
_entity_poly.entity_id
_entity_poly.type
_entity_poly.pdbx_seq_one_letter_code
_entity_poly.pdbx_strand_id
1 'polypeptide(L)'
;MTLEEKITFYSHEAAVDFQKFLREKECGSRIVVEHSFSGEPYFEGTISQFMDLIDLLAKKDEEENEVDEDLLHMKIDLAERKETLEKFFAEHKEGDLLSDSTPSQMLAQLQTIDATGDDAIKKDAADKFVSSLMVLATLEDNGLLEEEGENYRLKEIKAADEMTVMYAYNDFPAVTQDDLAECGIASHVRTSSTTDYVITVGTEVLFVNTDEIADFLDHVDVDEEEAAKFVDAVFFKQAFVGKIHELVAEGNASEEALLEALGAPSFPLEGTNDVISFDITADYLKAVVNDLRKLGILTGKDGKIKNT
;
A
#
# COMPACT_ATOMS: atom_id res chain seq x y z
N MET A 1 -1.40 -17.96 19.47
CA MET A 1 -0.56 -17.67 20.66
C MET A 1 -0.05 -16.24 20.53
N THR A 2 0.39 -15.61 21.60
CA THR A 2 0.85 -14.20 21.59
C THR A 2 2.14 -14.00 20.78
N LEU A 3 2.93 -15.06 20.68
CA LEU A 3 4.20 -15.07 19.96
C LEU A 3 4.10 -15.52 18.49
N GLU A 4 2.94 -15.98 18.04
CA GLU A 4 2.68 -16.22 16.62
C GLU A 4 2.68 -14.90 15.83
N GLU A 5 3.07 -14.96 14.57
CA GLU A 5 3.02 -13.84 13.65
C GLU A 5 2.17 -14.14 12.43
N LYS A 6 1.76 -13.08 11.73
CA LYS A 6 0.99 -13.20 10.51
C LYS A 6 1.66 -12.38 9.40
N ILE A 7 1.56 -12.90 8.19
CA ILE A 7 1.93 -12.19 6.96
C ILE A 7 0.89 -12.50 5.90
N THR A 8 0.57 -11.50 5.08
CA THR A 8 -0.43 -11.59 4.02
C THR A 8 0.25 -11.62 2.66
N PHE A 9 -0.19 -12.53 1.79
CA PHE A 9 0.21 -12.63 0.39
C PHE A 9 -1.01 -12.45 -0.51
N TYR A 10 -0.83 -11.81 -1.65
CA TYR A 10 -1.85 -11.67 -2.68
C TYR A 10 -1.80 -12.80 -3.72
N SER A 11 -0.73 -13.59 -3.73
CA SER A 11 -0.53 -14.75 -4.59
C SER A 11 -0.54 -16.05 -3.78
N HIS A 12 -1.33 -17.04 -4.24
CA HIS A 12 -1.33 -18.37 -3.65
C HIS A 12 0.04 -19.06 -3.77
N GLU A 13 0.72 -18.84 -4.89
CA GLU A 13 2.03 -19.44 -5.16
C GLU A 13 3.07 -18.92 -4.16
N ALA A 14 3.15 -17.61 -3.99
CA ALA A 14 4.05 -16.97 -3.02
C ALA A 14 3.78 -17.46 -1.59
N ALA A 15 2.51 -17.53 -1.19
CA ALA A 15 2.13 -18.05 0.12
C ALA A 15 2.57 -19.50 0.34
N VAL A 16 2.41 -20.35 -0.66
CA VAL A 16 2.83 -21.77 -0.60
C VAL A 16 4.36 -21.87 -0.54
N ASP A 17 5.08 -21.05 -1.28
CA ASP A 17 6.54 -21.08 -1.28
C ASP A 17 7.11 -20.59 0.05
N PHE A 18 6.52 -19.54 0.64
CA PHE A 18 6.89 -19.12 2.00
C PHE A 18 6.56 -20.21 3.04
N GLN A 19 5.45 -20.90 2.92
CA GLN A 19 5.13 -22.04 3.79
C GLN A 19 6.15 -23.18 3.66
N LYS A 20 6.68 -23.45 2.47
CA LYS A 20 7.74 -24.45 2.25
C LYS A 20 9.04 -24.01 2.94
N PHE A 21 9.43 -22.74 2.74
CA PHE A 21 10.59 -22.14 3.41
C PHE A 21 10.49 -22.30 4.94
N LEU A 22 9.36 -21.93 5.54
CA LEU A 22 9.14 -22.08 6.98
C LEU A 22 9.25 -23.55 7.43
N ARG A 23 8.74 -24.49 6.64
CA ARG A 23 8.85 -25.93 6.94
C ARG A 23 10.30 -26.43 6.90
N GLU A 24 11.11 -25.92 5.97
CA GLU A 24 12.55 -26.24 5.92
C GLU A 24 13.29 -25.71 7.15
N LYS A 25 12.78 -24.65 7.77
CA LYS A 25 13.26 -24.09 9.05
C LYS A 25 12.59 -24.73 10.29
N GLU A 26 11.86 -25.82 10.12
CA GLU A 26 11.12 -26.52 11.18
C GLU A 26 10.05 -25.65 11.86
N CYS A 27 9.60 -24.57 11.20
CA CYS A 27 8.52 -23.70 11.67
C CYS A 27 7.16 -24.24 11.25
N GLY A 28 6.25 -24.35 12.21
CA GLY A 28 4.84 -24.59 11.96
C GLY A 28 4.19 -23.36 11.30
N SER A 29 3.32 -23.62 10.31
CA SER A 29 2.57 -22.53 9.68
C SER A 29 1.23 -23.01 9.15
N ARG A 30 0.30 -22.07 9.02
CA ARG A 30 -1.06 -22.31 8.52
C ARG A 30 -1.46 -21.22 7.56
N ILE A 31 -1.89 -21.59 6.35
CA ILE A 31 -2.50 -20.68 5.39
C ILE A 31 -4.01 -20.63 5.65
N VAL A 32 -4.56 -19.43 5.72
CA VAL A 32 -5.99 -19.16 5.73
C VAL A 32 -6.29 -18.29 4.52
N VAL A 33 -7.27 -18.70 3.72
CA VAL A 33 -7.73 -17.90 2.58
C VAL A 33 -8.83 -16.98 3.10
N GLU A 34 -8.62 -15.69 2.96
CA GLU A 34 -9.58 -14.66 3.33
C GLU A 34 -10.11 -14.00 2.05
N HIS A 35 -11.42 -13.86 1.94
CA HIS A 35 -12.04 -13.15 0.83
C HIS A 35 -12.62 -11.86 1.39
N SER A 36 -12.20 -10.73 0.83
CA SER A 36 -12.79 -9.45 1.13
C SER A 36 -13.59 -8.94 -0.07
N PHE A 37 -14.61 -8.15 0.23
CA PHE A 37 -15.44 -7.48 -0.77
C PHE A 37 -15.53 -6.02 -0.37
N SER A 38 -15.09 -5.14 -1.26
CA SER A 38 -15.11 -3.70 -1.04
C SER A 38 -15.95 -2.99 -2.09
N GLY A 39 -16.51 -1.86 -1.71
CA GLY A 39 -17.19 -0.95 -2.63
C GLY A 39 -16.55 0.43 -2.53
N GLU A 40 -16.07 0.93 -3.65
CA GLU A 40 -15.47 2.25 -3.75
C GLU A 40 -16.43 3.16 -4.50
N PRO A 41 -17.05 4.15 -3.83
CA PRO A 41 -17.89 5.11 -4.48
C PRO A 41 -17.04 6.09 -5.31
N TYR A 42 -17.53 6.42 -6.51
CA TYR A 42 -16.90 7.40 -7.38
C TYR A 42 -17.97 8.17 -8.17
N PHE A 43 -17.57 9.33 -8.67
CA PHE A 43 -18.38 10.16 -9.56
C PHE A 43 -17.89 10.02 -10.99
N GLU A 44 -18.84 9.96 -11.93
CA GLU A 44 -18.57 9.88 -13.35
C GLU A 44 -19.34 10.99 -14.08
N GLY A 45 -18.61 11.75 -14.88
CA GLY A 45 -19.15 12.84 -15.67
C GLY A 45 -18.16 13.29 -16.73
N THR A 46 -18.58 14.22 -17.58
CA THR A 46 -17.65 14.82 -18.55
C THR A 46 -16.76 15.88 -17.91
N ILE A 47 -15.66 16.22 -18.57
CA ILE A 47 -14.79 17.33 -18.15
C ILE A 47 -15.62 18.61 -17.98
N SER A 48 -16.54 18.92 -18.90
CA SER A 48 -17.43 20.08 -18.78
C SER A 48 -18.30 20.01 -17.53
N GLN A 49 -18.90 18.86 -17.23
CA GLN A 49 -19.77 18.69 -16.07
C GLN A 49 -19.01 18.87 -14.75
N PHE A 50 -17.77 18.36 -14.64
CA PHE A 50 -16.95 18.58 -13.47
C PHE A 50 -16.46 20.02 -13.33
N MET A 51 -16.19 20.71 -14.44
CA MET A 51 -15.88 22.15 -14.40
C MET A 51 -17.09 22.93 -13.84
N ASP A 52 -18.30 22.61 -14.28
CA ASP A 52 -19.54 23.23 -13.79
C ASP A 52 -19.77 22.92 -12.31
N LEU A 53 -19.48 21.67 -11.86
CA LEU A 53 -19.58 21.28 -10.44
C LEU A 53 -18.61 22.08 -9.57
N ILE A 54 -17.34 22.18 -9.98
CA ILE A 54 -16.33 22.95 -9.24
C ILE A 54 -16.75 24.43 -9.15
N ASP A 55 -17.25 25.00 -10.24
CA ASP A 55 -17.76 26.39 -10.24
C ASP A 55 -18.97 26.58 -9.32
N LEU A 56 -19.83 25.56 -9.23
CA LEU A 56 -20.98 25.56 -8.32
C LEU A 56 -20.53 25.51 -6.86
N LEU A 57 -19.59 24.61 -6.53
CA LEU A 57 -19.07 24.47 -5.17
C LEU A 57 -18.28 25.71 -4.74
N ALA A 58 -17.41 26.23 -5.60
CA ALA A 58 -16.64 27.45 -5.31
C ALA A 58 -17.54 28.66 -5.02
N LYS A 59 -18.71 28.79 -5.67
CA LYS A 59 -19.67 29.85 -5.35
C LYS A 59 -20.31 29.68 -3.97
N LYS A 60 -20.53 28.43 -3.52
CA LYS A 60 -21.06 28.15 -2.18
C LYS A 60 -20.02 28.51 -1.11
N ASP A 61 -18.76 28.15 -1.34
CA ASP A 61 -17.65 28.47 -0.43
C ASP A 61 -17.45 30.00 -0.30
N GLU A 62 -17.56 30.75 -1.41
CA GLU A 62 -17.51 32.22 -1.39
C GLU A 62 -18.64 32.82 -0.52
N GLU A 63 -19.83 32.25 -0.53
CA GLU A 63 -20.97 32.68 0.31
C GLU A 63 -20.70 32.40 1.81
N GLU A 64 -19.93 31.35 2.13
CA GLU A 64 -19.53 30.97 3.49
C GLU A 64 -18.23 31.64 3.93
N ASN A 65 -17.57 32.43 3.08
CA ASN A 65 -16.24 33.04 3.24
C ASN A 65 -15.09 32.02 3.45
N GLU A 66 -15.24 30.86 2.86
CA GLU A 66 -14.20 29.84 2.79
C GLU A 66 -13.65 29.79 1.36
N VAL A 67 -12.40 29.37 1.20
CA VAL A 67 -11.78 29.10 -0.10
C VAL A 67 -11.20 27.71 -0.03
N ASP A 68 -11.76 26.80 -0.79
CA ASP A 68 -11.21 25.45 -0.92
C ASP A 68 -10.08 25.45 -1.97
N GLU A 69 -8.86 25.36 -1.50
CA GLU A 69 -7.66 25.32 -2.37
C GLU A 69 -7.64 24.03 -3.22
N ASP A 70 -8.19 22.93 -2.74
CA ASP A 70 -8.24 21.66 -3.45
C ASP A 70 -9.16 21.73 -4.67
N LEU A 71 -10.34 22.39 -4.54
CA LEU A 71 -11.21 22.63 -5.68
C LEU A 71 -10.54 23.50 -6.76
N LEU A 72 -9.74 24.50 -6.34
CA LEU A 72 -9.00 25.32 -7.29
C LEU A 72 -7.94 24.50 -8.04
N HIS A 73 -7.22 23.64 -7.36
CA HIS A 73 -6.25 22.75 -7.97
C HIS A 73 -6.91 21.78 -8.94
N MET A 74 -8.01 21.15 -8.55
CA MET A 74 -8.79 20.27 -9.44
C MET A 74 -9.26 20.97 -10.71
N LYS A 75 -9.68 22.25 -10.60
CA LYS A 75 -10.07 23.06 -11.76
C LYS A 75 -8.91 23.28 -12.72
N ILE A 76 -7.72 23.57 -12.18
CA ILE A 76 -6.50 23.75 -12.98
C ILE A 76 -6.16 22.44 -13.69
N ASP A 77 -6.15 21.33 -12.97
CA ASP A 77 -5.83 20.02 -13.52
C ASP A 77 -6.80 19.59 -14.63
N LEU A 78 -8.11 19.85 -14.45
CA LEU A 78 -9.11 19.58 -15.49
C LEU A 78 -8.90 20.46 -16.72
N ALA A 79 -8.57 21.74 -16.53
CA ALA A 79 -8.30 22.66 -17.63
C ALA A 79 -7.05 22.25 -18.43
N GLU A 80 -5.99 21.82 -17.73
CA GLU A 80 -4.77 21.31 -18.35
C GLU A 80 -5.02 19.99 -19.08
N ARG A 81 -5.80 19.09 -18.49
CA ARG A 81 -6.22 17.84 -19.15
C ARG A 81 -6.99 18.12 -20.43
N LYS A 82 -7.97 19.04 -20.38
CA LYS A 82 -8.73 19.45 -21.56
C LYS A 82 -7.81 20.00 -22.64
N GLU A 83 -6.92 20.94 -22.32
CA GLU A 83 -5.98 21.54 -23.28
C GLU A 83 -5.05 20.48 -23.92
N THR A 84 -4.60 19.51 -23.11
CA THR A 84 -3.75 18.44 -23.61
C THR A 84 -4.49 17.51 -24.57
N LEU A 85 -5.75 17.17 -24.27
CA LEU A 85 -6.62 16.40 -25.17
C LEU A 85 -6.92 17.17 -26.47
N GLU A 86 -7.20 18.47 -26.38
CA GLU A 86 -7.43 19.31 -27.57
C GLU A 86 -6.18 19.33 -28.48
N LYS A 87 -4.99 19.46 -27.91
CA LYS A 87 -3.72 19.38 -28.68
C LYS A 87 -3.56 18.01 -29.32
N PHE A 88 -3.79 16.94 -28.56
CA PHE A 88 -3.71 15.58 -29.08
C PHE A 88 -4.67 15.37 -30.27
N PHE A 89 -5.92 15.75 -30.16
CA PHE A 89 -6.90 15.62 -31.23
C PHE A 89 -6.63 16.55 -32.43
N ALA A 90 -5.92 17.67 -32.24
CA ALA A 90 -5.50 18.51 -33.34
C ALA A 90 -4.36 17.87 -34.17
N GLU A 91 -3.56 17.01 -33.56
CA GLU A 91 -2.41 16.35 -34.20
C GLU A 91 -2.74 14.98 -34.79
N HIS A 92 -3.84 14.34 -34.36
CA HIS A 92 -4.24 13.00 -34.74
C HIS A 92 -5.60 12.96 -35.43
N LYS A 93 -5.84 11.87 -36.16
CA LYS A 93 -7.09 11.62 -36.90
C LYS A 93 -7.65 10.24 -36.55
N GLU A 94 -8.94 10.08 -36.75
CA GLU A 94 -9.59 8.77 -36.69
C GLU A 94 -8.85 7.77 -37.60
N GLY A 95 -8.54 6.60 -37.04
CA GLY A 95 -7.80 5.54 -37.71
C GLY A 95 -6.28 5.62 -37.56
N ASP A 96 -5.74 6.68 -36.97
CA ASP A 96 -4.29 6.80 -36.76
C ASP A 96 -3.79 5.70 -35.82
N LEU A 97 -2.64 5.13 -36.18
CA LEU A 97 -1.89 4.19 -35.32
C LEU A 97 -0.98 5.00 -34.42
N LEU A 98 -1.20 4.90 -33.13
CA LEU A 98 -0.40 5.56 -32.09
C LEU A 98 0.83 4.67 -31.80
N SER A 99 1.92 4.90 -32.57
CA SER A 99 3.18 4.19 -32.39
C SER A 99 3.90 4.68 -31.13
N ASP A 100 4.62 3.78 -30.47
CA ASP A 100 5.41 4.07 -29.26
C ASP A 100 4.57 4.66 -28.10
N SER A 101 3.29 4.40 -28.11
CA SER A 101 2.32 4.98 -27.15
C SER A 101 1.93 4.02 -26.02
N THR A 102 2.40 2.78 -26.02
CA THR A 102 2.12 1.89 -24.90
C THR A 102 2.89 2.31 -23.64
N PRO A 103 2.33 2.11 -22.43
CA PRO A 103 3.02 2.46 -21.18
C PRO A 103 4.42 1.86 -21.08
N SER A 104 4.62 0.63 -21.57
CA SER A 104 5.92 -0.05 -21.56
C SER A 104 6.95 0.63 -22.48
N GLN A 105 6.52 1.06 -23.68
CA GLN A 105 7.38 1.75 -24.62
C GLN A 105 7.76 3.15 -24.12
N MET A 106 6.80 3.88 -23.56
CA MET A 106 7.02 5.18 -22.93
C MET A 106 7.97 5.09 -21.74
N LEU A 107 7.83 4.07 -20.90
CA LEU A 107 8.72 3.82 -19.76
C LEU A 107 10.15 3.52 -20.24
N ALA A 108 10.32 2.74 -21.30
CA ALA A 108 11.63 2.44 -21.88
C ALA A 108 12.31 3.72 -22.43
N GLN A 109 11.54 4.63 -23.04
CA GLN A 109 12.06 5.93 -23.48
C GLN A 109 12.50 6.80 -22.29
N LEU A 110 11.71 6.85 -21.23
CA LEU A 110 12.03 7.60 -20.00
C LEU A 110 13.33 7.09 -19.36
N GLN A 111 13.49 5.77 -19.23
CA GLN A 111 14.72 5.16 -18.71
C GLN A 111 15.96 5.51 -19.56
N THR A 112 15.81 5.61 -20.88
CA THR A 112 16.90 6.02 -21.78
C THR A 112 17.30 7.48 -21.54
N ILE A 113 16.34 8.36 -21.27
CA ILE A 113 16.58 9.78 -21.00
C ILE A 113 17.20 9.97 -19.62
N ASP A 114 16.79 9.19 -18.64
CA ASP A 114 17.34 9.23 -17.27
C ASP A 114 18.85 8.97 -17.24
N ALA A 115 19.36 8.19 -18.17
CA ALA A 115 20.79 7.95 -18.35
C ALA A 115 21.59 9.18 -18.84
N THR A 116 20.95 10.24 -19.34
CA THR A 116 21.65 11.43 -19.90
C THR A 116 22.25 12.36 -18.85
N GLY A 117 21.74 12.34 -17.62
CA GLY A 117 22.27 13.15 -16.50
C GLY A 117 21.86 14.63 -16.50
N ASP A 118 21.09 15.13 -17.48
CA ASP A 118 20.61 16.53 -17.53
C ASP A 118 19.24 16.65 -16.87
N ASP A 119 19.17 17.34 -15.72
CA ASP A 119 17.97 17.46 -14.92
C ASP A 119 16.82 18.21 -15.63
N ALA A 120 17.14 19.17 -16.50
CA ALA A 120 16.12 19.90 -17.26
C ALA A 120 15.46 19.00 -18.32
N ILE A 121 16.27 18.19 -19.00
CA ILE A 121 15.80 17.22 -20.00
C ILE A 121 14.97 16.13 -19.31
N LYS A 122 15.41 15.65 -18.14
CA LYS A 122 14.68 14.65 -17.34
C LYS A 122 13.30 15.15 -16.92
N LYS A 123 13.22 16.39 -16.43
CA LYS A 123 11.95 16.99 -16.02
C LYS A 123 10.98 17.13 -17.21
N ASP A 124 11.42 17.68 -18.33
CA ASP A 124 10.58 17.82 -19.54
C ASP A 124 10.10 16.46 -20.07
N ALA A 125 10.94 15.43 -19.99
CA ALA A 125 10.58 14.08 -20.38
C ALA A 125 9.56 13.44 -19.41
N ALA A 126 9.72 13.67 -18.10
CA ALA A 126 8.78 13.20 -17.11
C ALA A 126 7.41 13.88 -17.26
N ASP A 127 7.39 15.20 -17.48
CA ASP A 127 6.13 15.94 -17.69
C ASP A 127 5.41 15.45 -18.96
N LYS A 128 6.14 15.21 -20.04
CA LYS A 128 5.59 14.63 -21.28
C LYS A 128 5.07 13.21 -21.07
N PHE A 129 5.79 12.39 -20.33
CA PHE A 129 5.38 11.03 -20.02
C PHE A 129 4.06 11.02 -19.23
N VAL A 130 3.95 11.82 -18.18
CA VAL A 130 2.73 11.96 -17.38
C VAL A 130 1.56 12.44 -18.24
N SER A 131 1.77 13.47 -19.06
CA SER A 131 0.74 13.99 -19.96
C SER A 131 0.27 12.95 -20.98
N SER A 132 1.20 12.18 -21.53
CA SER A 132 0.87 11.12 -22.49
C SER A 132 0.10 9.96 -21.84
N LEU A 133 0.48 9.54 -20.62
CA LEU A 133 -0.26 8.53 -19.86
C LEU A 133 -1.67 9.01 -19.53
N MET A 134 -1.82 10.26 -19.11
CA MET A 134 -3.13 10.84 -18.84
C MET A 134 -4.03 10.84 -20.09
N VAL A 135 -3.49 11.22 -21.26
CA VAL A 135 -4.24 11.17 -22.52
C VAL A 135 -4.67 9.75 -22.83
N LEU A 136 -3.73 8.79 -22.80
CA LEU A 136 -4.04 7.40 -23.12
C LEU A 136 -5.08 6.81 -22.17
N ALA A 137 -4.94 7.01 -20.86
CA ALA A 137 -5.92 6.56 -19.88
C ALA A 137 -7.29 7.16 -20.14
N THR A 138 -7.35 8.49 -20.45
CA THR A 138 -8.63 9.13 -20.77
C THR A 138 -9.25 8.57 -22.06
N LEU A 139 -8.45 8.30 -23.10
CA LEU A 139 -8.94 7.70 -24.33
C LEU A 139 -9.42 6.27 -24.12
N GLU A 140 -8.72 5.48 -23.32
CA GLU A 140 -9.07 4.10 -22.97
C GLU A 140 -10.38 4.05 -22.17
N ASP A 141 -10.50 4.86 -21.11
CA ASP A 141 -11.70 4.97 -20.29
C ASP A 141 -12.94 5.37 -21.11
N ASN A 142 -12.73 6.16 -22.16
CA ASN A 142 -13.79 6.56 -23.10
C ASN A 142 -14.00 5.57 -24.27
N GLY A 143 -13.26 4.45 -24.30
CA GLY A 143 -13.38 3.43 -25.33
C GLY A 143 -12.94 3.87 -26.72
N LEU A 144 -12.09 4.90 -26.82
CA LEU A 144 -11.61 5.50 -28.08
C LEU A 144 -10.38 4.81 -28.66
N LEU A 145 -9.80 3.85 -27.92
CA LEU A 145 -8.65 3.06 -28.36
C LEU A 145 -9.06 1.64 -28.74
N GLU A 146 -8.34 1.08 -29.69
CA GLU A 146 -8.38 -0.32 -30.07
C GLU A 146 -6.95 -0.86 -30.10
N GLU A 147 -6.70 -1.97 -29.43
CA GLU A 147 -5.39 -2.61 -29.43
C GLU A 147 -5.09 -3.21 -30.83
N GLU A 148 -3.93 -2.90 -31.37
CA GLU A 148 -3.40 -3.44 -32.61
C GLU A 148 -1.94 -3.88 -32.45
N GLY A 149 -1.75 -5.14 -32.03
CA GLY A 149 -0.45 -5.68 -31.66
C GLY A 149 0.12 -5.00 -30.43
N GLU A 150 1.25 -4.34 -30.57
CA GLU A 150 1.91 -3.59 -29.49
C GLU A 150 1.57 -2.08 -29.51
N ASN A 151 0.55 -1.66 -30.25
CA ASN A 151 0.18 -0.25 -30.42
C ASN A 151 -1.32 -0.09 -30.20
N TYR A 152 -1.76 1.16 -30.13
CA TYR A 152 -3.17 1.53 -30.12
C TYR A 152 -3.58 2.19 -31.42
N ARG A 153 -4.81 1.92 -31.87
CA ARG A 153 -5.45 2.64 -32.96
C ARG A 153 -6.54 3.56 -32.40
N LEU A 154 -6.53 4.83 -32.81
CA LEU A 154 -7.58 5.78 -32.45
C LEU A 154 -8.85 5.50 -33.25
N LYS A 155 -9.96 5.15 -32.56
CA LYS A 155 -11.23 4.78 -33.19
C LYS A 155 -12.06 5.98 -33.65
N GLU A 156 -12.14 6.98 -32.82
CA GLU A 156 -12.89 8.21 -33.10
C GLU A 156 -12.29 9.41 -32.37
N ILE A 157 -12.65 10.61 -32.79
CA ILE A 157 -12.31 11.86 -32.13
C ILE A 157 -13.57 12.45 -31.51
N LYS A 158 -13.48 12.82 -30.24
CA LYS A 158 -14.53 13.54 -29.49
C LYS A 158 -14.02 14.92 -29.08
N ALA A 159 -14.96 15.83 -28.77
CA ALA A 159 -14.60 17.08 -28.13
C ALA A 159 -13.99 16.80 -26.73
N ALA A 160 -12.90 17.49 -26.39
CA ALA A 160 -12.20 17.24 -25.14
C ALA A 160 -13.08 17.46 -23.89
N ASP A 161 -14.00 18.41 -23.95
CA ASP A 161 -14.95 18.71 -22.88
C ASP A 161 -16.06 17.66 -22.72
N GLU A 162 -16.30 16.84 -23.74
CA GLU A 162 -17.24 15.70 -23.70
C GLU A 162 -16.57 14.39 -23.24
N MET A 163 -15.25 14.41 -22.96
CA MET A 163 -14.56 13.23 -22.44
C MET A 163 -14.99 12.94 -21.01
N THR A 164 -15.40 11.70 -20.77
CA THR A 164 -15.76 11.21 -19.45
C THR A 164 -14.52 11.06 -18.58
N VAL A 165 -14.61 11.53 -17.34
CA VAL A 165 -13.61 11.38 -16.30
C VAL A 165 -14.25 10.87 -15.02
N MET A 166 -13.43 10.27 -14.15
CA MET A 166 -13.87 9.72 -12.88
C MET A 166 -13.09 10.37 -11.74
N TYR A 167 -13.78 10.64 -10.64
CA TYR A 167 -13.21 11.13 -9.39
C TYR A 167 -13.67 10.28 -8.23
N ALA A 168 -12.81 10.07 -7.25
CA ALA A 168 -13.20 9.39 -6.04
C ALA A 168 -14.23 10.22 -5.23
N TYR A 169 -15.11 9.54 -4.50
CA TYR A 169 -16.08 10.22 -3.65
C TYR A 169 -15.45 11.21 -2.67
N ASN A 170 -14.27 10.86 -2.14
CA ASN A 170 -13.55 11.67 -1.17
C ASN A 170 -12.90 12.93 -1.76
N ASP A 171 -12.80 13.03 -3.09
CA ASP A 171 -12.28 14.23 -3.76
C ASP A 171 -13.25 15.41 -3.67
N PHE A 172 -14.54 15.13 -3.39
CA PHE A 172 -15.59 16.15 -3.25
C PHE A 172 -16.37 15.96 -1.94
N PRO A 173 -15.77 16.19 -0.77
CA PRO A 173 -16.38 15.86 0.52
C PRO A 173 -17.65 16.66 0.84
N ALA A 174 -17.78 17.86 0.28
CA ALA A 174 -18.93 18.76 0.52
C ALA A 174 -20.06 18.63 -0.53
N VAL A 175 -19.89 17.78 -1.57
CA VAL A 175 -20.88 17.66 -2.64
C VAL A 175 -22.16 16.99 -2.15
N THR A 176 -23.29 17.52 -2.57
CA THR A 176 -24.62 16.93 -2.31
C THR A 176 -25.17 16.23 -3.55
N GLN A 177 -26.17 15.36 -3.36
CA GLN A 177 -26.86 14.71 -4.48
C GLN A 177 -27.56 15.70 -5.40
N ASP A 178 -28.01 16.84 -4.87
CA ASP A 178 -28.65 17.89 -5.66
C ASP A 178 -27.62 18.59 -6.56
N ASP A 179 -26.39 18.81 -6.09
CA ASP A 179 -25.29 19.40 -6.87
C ASP A 179 -24.89 18.50 -8.04
N LEU A 180 -24.76 17.20 -7.76
CA LEU A 180 -24.46 16.20 -8.80
C LEU A 180 -25.57 16.16 -9.86
N ALA A 181 -26.85 16.20 -9.42
CA ALA A 181 -27.98 16.18 -10.34
C ALA A 181 -28.06 17.47 -11.18
N GLU A 182 -27.75 18.64 -10.59
CA GLU A 182 -27.71 19.92 -11.30
C GLU A 182 -26.64 19.92 -12.42
N CYS A 183 -25.46 19.34 -12.13
CA CYS A 183 -24.36 19.22 -13.10
C CYS A 183 -24.48 17.98 -14.01
N GLY A 184 -25.45 17.10 -13.80
CA GLY A 184 -25.65 15.88 -14.59
C GLY A 184 -24.56 14.82 -14.38
N ILE A 185 -23.93 14.82 -13.21
CA ILE A 185 -22.89 13.85 -12.82
C ILE A 185 -23.54 12.63 -12.17
N ALA A 186 -23.10 11.45 -12.54
CA ALA A 186 -23.57 10.20 -11.98
C ALA A 186 -22.68 9.75 -10.80
N SER A 187 -23.35 9.20 -9.76
CA SER A 187 -22.66 8.53 -8.66
C SER A 187 -22.70 7.02 -8.87
N HIS A 188 -21.56 6.38 -8.78
CA HIS A 188 -21.38 4.94 -8.98
C HIS A 188 -20.71 4.30 -7.78
N VAL A 189 -20.80 2.99 -7.67
CA VAL A 189 -19.99 2.19 -6.74
C VAL A 189 -19.31 1.09 -7.54
N ARG A 190 -17.99 1.14 -7.59
CA ARG A 190 -17.18 0.04 -8.11
C ARG A 190 -17.04 -0.99 -7.01
N THR A 191 -17.43 -2.21 -7.28
CA THR A 191 -17.27 -3.31 -6.34
C THR A 191 -16.09 -4.18 -6.79
N SER A 192 -15.22 -4.50 -5.84
CA SER A 192 -14.09 -5.40 -6.05
C SER A 192 -14.09 -6.51 -5.00
N SER A 193 -13.55 -7.66 -5.37
CA SER A 193 -13.27 -8.73 -4.43
C SER A 193 -11.79 -9.07 -4.49
N THR A 194 -11.16 -9.18 -3.32
CA THR A 194 -9.78 -9.63 -3.20
C THR A 194 -9.74 -10.97 -2.50
N THR A 195 -8.69 -11.73 -2.77
CA THR A 195 -8.42 -12.99 -2.11
C THR A 195 -7.03 -12.90 -1.51
N ASP A 196 -6.96 -12.92 -0.19
CA ASP A 196 -5.75 -12.79 0.58
C ASP A 196 -5.38 -14.14 1.17
N TYR A 197 -4.10 -14.47 1.16
CA TYR A 197 -3.55 -15.71 1.71
C TYR A 197 -2.77 -15.36 2.97
N VAL A 198 -3.46 -15.41 4.12
CA VAL A 198 -2.87 -15.06 5.42
C VAL A 198 -2.15 -16.28 5.98
N ILE A 199 -0.84 -16.17 6.15
CA ILE A 199 -0.04 -17.19 6.82
C ILE A 199 0.11 -16.82 8.29
N THR A 200 -0.39 -17.69 9.16
CA THR A 200 -0.05 -17.65 10.59
C THR A 200 1.17 -18.51 10.79
N VAL A 201 2.26 -17.91 11.27
CA VAL A 201 3.54 -18.56 11.53
C VAL A 201 3.62 -18.93 13.00
N GLY A 202 4.03 -20.15 13.26
CA GLY A 202 4.19 -20.68 14.61
C GLY A 202 5.33 -20.00 15.37
N THR A 203 5.34 -20.24 16.67
CA THR A 203 6.31 -19.62 17.58
C THR A 203 7.75 -20.04 17.35
N GLU A 204 7.96 -21.12 16.58
CA GLU A 204 9.27 -21.61 16.20
C GLU A 204 10.05 -20.60 15.35
N VAL A 205 9.36 -19.63 14.73
CA VAL A 205 9.97 -18.53 13.98
C VAL A 205 10.93 -17.69 14.86
N LEU A 206 10.74 -17.70 16.17
CA LEU A 206 11.65 -17.04 17.11
C LEU A 206 13.07 -17.62 17.11
N PHE A 207 13.30 -18.77 16.49
CA PHE A 207 14.61 -19.42 16.38
C PHE A 207 15.17 -19.36 14.95
N VAL A 208 14.46 -18.73 14.02
CA VAL A 208 14.92 -18.55 12.63
C VAL A 208 15.67 -17.22 12.52
N ASN A 209 16.75 -17.20 11.76
CA ASN A 209 17.47 -15.96 11.48
C ASN A 209 16.57 -15.02 10.66
N THR A 210 16.38 -13.80 11.16
CA THR A 210 15.56 -12.77 10.48
C THR A 210 16.12 -12.35 9.13
N ASP A 211 17.45 -12.35 8.96
CA ASP A 211 18.07 -12.04 7.67
C ASP A 211 17.68 -13.09 6.61
N GLU A 212 17.62 -14.38 6.98
CA GLU A 212 17.19 -15.44 6.07
C GLU A 212 15.70 -15.30 5.69
N ILE A 213 14.88 -14.81 6.62
CA ILE A 213 13.46 -14.52 6.33
C ILE A 213 13.35 -13.33 5.38
N ALA A 214 14.07 -12.24 5.64
CA ALA A 214 14.11 -11.05 4.80
C ALA A 214 14.58 -11.39 3.38
N ASP A 215 15.74 -12.09 3.27
CA ASP A 215 16.29 -12.53 1.99
C ASP A 215 15.31 -13.39 1.19
N PHE A 216 14.50 -14.22 1.85
CA PHE A 216 13.49 -15.01 1.17
C PHE A 216 12.33 -14.13 0.68
N LEU A 217 11.82 -13.22 1.53
CA LEU A 217 10.69 -12.35 1.19
C LEU A 217 11.02 -11.37 0.06
N ASP A 218 12.27 -10.94 -0.06
CA ASP A 218 12.75 -10.10 -1.17
C ASP A 218 12.67 -10.79 -2.55
N HIS A 219 12.49 -12.12 -2.59
CA HIS A 219 12.46 -12.91 -3.82
C HIS A 219 11.08 -13.46 -4.18
N VAL A 220 10.07 -13.19 -3.36
CA VAL A 220 8.69 -13.64 -3.60
C VAL A 220 7.76 -12.44 -3.79
N ASP A 221 6.62 -12.69 -4.44
CA ASP A 221 5.59 -11.68 -4.67
C ASP A 221 4.81 -11.40 -3.36
N VAL A 222 5.32 -10.45 -2.59
CA VAL A 222 4.73 -9.94 -1.35
C VAL A 222 4.87 -8.42 -1.30
N ASP A 223 3.94 -7.75 -0.66
CA ASP A 223 4.03 -6.31 -0.42
C ASP A 223 5.24 -5.98 0.47
N GLU A 224 6.07 -5.03 0.04
CA GLU A 224 7.32 -4.67 0.73
C GLU A 224 7.06 -4.19 2.17
N GLU A 225 5.97 -3.46 2.40
CA GLU A 225 5.60 -2.96 3.74
C GLU A 225 5.12 -4.10 4.64
N GLU A 226 4.35 -5.05 4.10
CA GLU A 226 3.94 -6.26 4.83
C GLU A 226 5.13 -7.16 5.17
N ALA A 227 6.07 -7.35 4.23
CA ALA A 227 7.31 -8.10 4.45
C ALA A 227 8.16 -7.46 5.55
N ALA A 228 8.40 -6.14 5.46
CA ALA A 228 9.17 -5.40 6.46
C ALA A 228 8.51 -5.47 7.85
N LYS A 229 7.20 -5.23 7.94
CA LYS A 229 6.45 -5.34 9.20
C LYS A 229 6.58 -6.73 9.84
N PHE A 230 6.51 -7.79 9.02
CA PHE A 230 6.64 -9.15 9.52
C PHE A 230 8.03 -9.43 10.07
N VAL A 231 9.09 -9.06 9.32
CA VAL A 231 10.50 -9.24 9.73
C VAL A 231 10.76 -8.47 11.02
N ASP A 232 10.35 -7.21 11.09
CA ASP A 232 10.48 -6.37 12.29
C ASP A 232 9.76 -6.97 13.50
N ALA A 233 8.54 -7.46 13.31
CA ALA A 233 7.76 -8.08 14.38
C ALA A 233 8.45 -9.34 14.92
N VAL A 234 9.01 -10.18 14.04
CA VAL A 234 9.79 -11.37 14.46
C VAL A 234 11.04 -10.94 15.20
N PHE A 235 11.81 -9.98 14.66
CA PHE A 235 13.03 -9.46 15.28
C PHE A 235 12.77 -8.90 16.69
N PHE A 236 11.78 -8.04 16.83
CA PHE A 236 11.46 -7.46 18.14
C PHE A 236 10.97 -8.51 19.15
N LYS A 237 10.23 -9.52 18.71
CA LYS A 237 9.84 -10.64 19.58
C LYS A 237 11.05 -11.50 20.00
N GLN A 238 12.00 -11.74 19.09
CA GLN A 238 13.26 -12.44 19.42
C GLN A 238 14.05 -11.66 20.47
N ALA A 239 14.24 -10.34 20.27
CA ALA A 239 14.93 -9.48 21.23
C ALA A 239 14.23 -9.47 22.60
N PHE A 240 12.88 -9.41 22.59
CA PHE A 240 12.07 -9.42 23.81
C PHE A 240 12.19 -10.74 24.57
N VAL A 241 12.06 -11.85 23.87
CA VAL A 241 12.20 -13.20 24.47
C VAL A 241 13.63 -13.44 24.99
N GLY A 242 14.62 -13.03 24.22
CA GLY A 242 16.02 -13.06 24.65
C GLY A 242 16.24 -12.30 25.96
N LYS A 243 15.67 -11.08 26.03
CA LYS A 243 15.76 -10.26 27.26
C LYS A 243 15.05 -10.88 28.45
N ILE A 244 13.88 -11.47 28.29
CA ILE A 244 13.20 -12.23 29.36
C ILE A 244 14.12 -13.37 29.84
N HIS A 245 14.73 -14.11 28.92
CA HIS A 245 15.60 -15.21 29.25
C HIS A 245 16.83 -14.77 30.09
N GLU A 246 17.47 -13.65 29.73
CA GLU A 246 18.56 -13.02 30.48
C GLU A 246 18.10 -12.63 31.89
N LEU A 247 17.01 -11.87 31.99
CA LEU A 247 16.48 -11.39 33.27
C LEU A 247 16.11 -12.54 34.22
N VAL A 248 15.58 -13.63 33.68
CA VAL A 248 15.32 -14.84 34.47
C VAL A 248 16.65 -15.48 34.96
N ALA A 249 17.68 -15.50 34.14
CA ALA A 249 19.00 -15.99 34.52
C ALA A 249 19.63 -15.13 35.63
N GLU A 250 19.36 -13.82 35.63
CA GLU A 250 19.80 -12.87 36.68
C GLU A 250 18.99 -13.00 38.00
N GLY A 251 17.93 -13.80 38.00
CA GLY A 251 17.17 -14.10 39.21
C GLY A 251 15.80 -13.43 39.29
N ASN A 252 15.31 -12.75 38.22
CA ASN A 252 13.96 -12.22 38.17
C ASN A 252 12.95 -13.36 37.97
N ALA A 253 12.45 -13.90 39.05
CA ALA A 253 11.67 -15.15 39.08
C ALA A 253 10.15 -14.94 39.15
N SER A 254 9.65 -13.69 39.06
CA SER A 254 8.22 -13.35 39.06
C SER A 254 7.86 -12.45 37.87
N GLU A 255 6.60 -12.49 37.46
CA GLU A 255 6.06 -11.64 36.40
C GLU A 255 6.18 -10.15 36.77
N GLU A 256 6.00 -9.80 38.06
CA GLU A 256 6.17 -8.43 38.56
C GLU A 256 7.63 -7.95 38.44
N ALA A 257 8.61 -8.78 38.87
CA ALA A 257 10.03 -8.42 38.76
C ALA A 257 10.49 -8.31 37.31
N LEU A 258 9.99 -9.18 36.42
CA LEU A 258 10.26 -9.09 34.99
C LEU A 258 9.69 -7.81 34.38
N LEU A 259 8.46 -7.43 34.75
CA LEU A 259 7.82 -6.21 34.26
C LEU A 259 8.58 -4.96 34.70
N GLU A 260 8.99 -4.92 35.97
CA GLU A 260 9.82 -3.82 36.52
C GLU A 260 11.18 -3.73 35.80
N ALA A 261 11.85 -4.85 35.60
CA ALA A 261 13.14 -4.88 34.94
C ALA A 261 13.07 -4.53 33.44
N LEU A 262 12.02 -4.97 32.74
CA LEU A 262 11.78 -4.62 31.33
C LEU A 262 11.36 -3.17 31.14
N GLY A 263 10.75 -2.53 32.12
CA GLY A 263 10.43 -1.10 32.12
C GLY A 263 11.64 -0.19 32.40
N ALA A 264 12.84 -0.73 32.53
CA ALA A 264 14.08 0.02 32.62
C ALA A 264 14.33 0.82 31.30
N PRO A 265 15.09 1.94 31.33
CA PRO A 265 15.01 2.96 30.28
C PRO A 265 15.45 2.51 28.88
N SER A 266 16.32 1.56 28.71
CA SER A 266 16.66 0.97 27.40
C SER A 266 17.71 -0.13 27.51
N PHE A 267 17.75 -1.01 26.54
CA PHE A 267 18.72 -2.11 26.44
C PHE A 267 19.48 -1.99 25.12
N PRO A 268 20.83 -2.11 25.13
CA PRO A 268 21.59 -2.12 23.90
C PRO A 268 21.29 -3.40 23.11
N LEU A 269 21.19 -3.28 21.79
CA LEU A 269 21.12 -4.41 20.86
C LEU A 269 22.56 -4.86 20.56
N GLU A 270 22.83 -6.16 20.72
CA GLU A 270 24.15 -6.71 20.43
C GLU A 270 24.53 -6.51 18.95
N GLY A 271 25.75 -6.03 18.73
CA GLY A 271 26.29 -5.83 17.38
C GLY A 271 25.92 -4.53 16.70
N THR A 272 25.10 -3.68 17.32
CA THR A 272 24.71 -2.36 16.82
C THR A 272 24.96 -1.27 17.86
N ASN A 273 24.75 0.02 17.47
CA ASN A 273 24.72 1.14 18.42
C ASN A 273 23.29 1.46 18.87
N ASP A 274 22.33 0.62 18.51
CA ASP A 274 20.92 0.85 18.76
C ASP A 274 20.53 0.41 20.18
N VAL A 275 19.46 1.01 20.68
CA VAL A 275 18.89 0.67 21.97
C VAL A 275 17.40 0.39 21.80
N ILE A 276 16.89 -0.63 22.48
CA ILE A 276 15.49 -0.99 22.50
C ILE A 276 14.88 -0.69 23.87
N SER A 277 13.65 -0.18 23.88
CA SER A 277 12.83 0.01 25.08
C SER A 277 11.55 -0.77 24.92
N PHE A 278 11.12 -1.43 25.99
CA PHE A 278 9.87 -2.21 25.97
C PHE A 278 8.78 -1.46 26.77
N ASP A 279 7.76 -1.01 26.08
CA ASP A 279 6.54 -0.48 26.71
C ASP A 279 5.44 -1.54 26.62
N ILE A 280 5.33 -2.37 27.64
CA ILE A 280 4.45 -3.53 27.66
C ILE A 280 3.53 -3.54 28.88
N THR A 281 2.34 -4.12 28.70
CA THR A 281 1.41 -4.31 29.79
C THR A 281 1.71 -5.61 30.57
N ALA A 282 1.30 -5.65 31.83
CA ALA A 282 1.41 -6.85 32.66
C ALA A 282 0.66 -8.05 32.04
N ASP A 283 -0.50 -7.81 31.42
CA ASP A 283 -1.26 -8.87 30.76
C ASP A 283 -0.55 -9.45 29.55
N TYR A 284 0.13 -8.59 28.75
CA TYR A 284 0.93 -9.03 27.61
C TYR A 284 2.12 -9.86 28.07
N LEU A 285 2.89 -9.38 29.05
CA LEU A 285 4.01 -10.14 29.64
C LEU A 285 3.57 -11.50 30.14
N LYS A 286 2.46 -11.54 30.89
CA LYS A 286 1.90 -12.79 31.39
C LYS A 286 1.52 -13.77 30.27
N ALA A 287 0.94 -13.28 29.19
CA ALA A 287 0.61 -14.09 28.03
C ALA A 287 1.90 -14.67 27.39
N VAL A 288 2.93 -13.84 27.19
CA VAL A 288 4.22 -14.26 26.65
C VAL A 288 4.90 -15.29 27.56
N VAL A 289 4.98 -15.05 28.86
CA VAL A 289 5.56 -16.01 29.83
C VAL A 289 4.82 -17.36 29.79
N ASN A 290 3.50 -17.34 29.63
CA ASN A 290 2.72 -18.57 29.48
C ASN A 290 3.03 -19.29 28.16
N ASP A 291 3.22 -18.56 27.08
CA ASP A 291 3.60 -19.16 25.80
C ASP A 291 5.03 -19.74 25.86
N LEU A 292 5.98 -19.03 26.48
CA LEU A 292 7.34 -19.53 26.70
C LEU A 292 7.38 -20.79 27.60
N ARG A 293 6.44 -20.90 28.56
CA ARG A 293 6.26 -22.13 29.34
C ARG A 293 5.73 -23.30 28.50
N LYS A 294 4.78 -23.04 27.58
CA LYS A 294 4.27 -24.07 26.65
C LYS A 294 5.35 -24.55 25.69
N LEU A 295 6.23 -23.65 25.28
CA LEU A 295 7.38 -23.97 24.41
C LEU A 295 8.54 -24.67 25.17
N GLY A 296 8.46 -24.77 26.50
CA GLY A 296 9.52 -25.37 27.30
C GLY A 296 10.76 -24.49 27.43
N ILE A 297 10.67 -23.19 27.09
CA ILE A 297 11.78 -22.23 27.26
C ILE A 297 11.88 -21.79 28.72
N LEU A 298 10.72 -21.58 29.34
CA LEU A 298 10.60 -21.25 30.75
C LEU A 298 9.87 -22.36 31.49
N THR A 299 10.19 -22.50 32.78
CA THR A 299 9.50 -23.42 33.69
C THR A 299 9.19 -22.74 35.03
N GLY A 300 8.38 -23.39 35.85
CA GLY A 300 8.01 -22.88 37.17
C GLY A 300 6.76 -22.00 37.16
N LYS A 301 6.20 -21.81 38.38
CA LYS A 301 5.08 -20.90 38.61
C LYS A 301 5.61 -19.48 38.83
N ASP A 302 4.71 -18.51 38.86
CA ASP A 302 5.05 -17.14 39.25
C ASP A 302 5.74 -17.10 40.62
N GLY A 303 6.78 -16.27 40.73
CA GLY A 303 7.69 -16.24 41.89
C GLY A 303 8.75 -17.38 41.91
N LYS A 304 8.75 -18.28 40.92
CA LYS A 304 9.70 -19.38 40.73
C LYS A 304 9.98 -19.66 39.25
N ILE A 305 9.89 -18.65 38.41
CA ILE A 305 10.19 -18.74 36.98
C ILE A 305 11.68 -19.05 36.80
N LYS A 306 12.01 -19.98 35.92
CA LYS A 306 13.38 -20.40 35.61
C LYS A 306 13.49 -20.71 34.13
N ASN A 307 14.67 -20.52 33.58
CA ASN A 307 15.05 -21.08 32.27
C ASN A 307 15.11 -22.62 32.35
N THR A 308 14.78 -23.25 31.25
CA THR A 308 14.78 -24.72 31.15
C THR A 308 16.15 -25.25 30.83
#